data_287e225498ce00b3df35e7636c168484
#
_entry.id   287e225498ce00b3df35e7636c168484
#
_cell.length_a   1.000
_cell.length_b   1.000
_cell.length_c   1.000
_cell.angle_alpha   90.00
_cell.angle_beta   90.00
_cell.angle_gamma   90.00
#
_symmetry.space_group_name_H-M   'P 1'
#
loop_
_entity.id
_entity.type
_entity.pdbx_description
1 polymer ?
#
loop_
_entity_poly.entity_id
_entity_poly.type
_entity_poly.pdbx_seq_one_letter_code
_entity_poly.pdbx_strand_id
1 'polypeptide(L)'
;MADAAAPRLGCLIMAAGNASRFGENKLFAAYRGKTFLELALLAVPPQLFARVMVVSQYEPALGLARQYGFEAIRNCEPELGVSRTIALGTQAMLDCDAILYMVADQPLLQPNSVCAVAERWLREPDTICGAAHNGVRGNPCIFPKAFFPELLALTGDTGGSRVIRRHEDRLRLVEIPPEELYDCDTKRALDALKTQTGEP
;
A
#
# COMPACT_ATOMS: atom_id res chain seq x y z
N MET A 1 -33.34 -3.02 15.61
CA MET A 1 -32.35 -2.44 14.70
C MET A 1 -31.24 -3.48 14.59
N ALA A 2 -31.03 -4.05 13.40
CA ALA A 2 -29.96 -5.02 13.21
C ALA A 2 -28.62 -4.30 13.46
N ASP A 3 -27.81 -4.86 14.33
CA ASP A 3 -26.45 -4.41 14.60
C ASP A 3 -25.69 -4.57 13.27
N ALA A 4 -25.46 -3.46 12.57
CA ALA A 4 -24.72 -3.52 11.32
C ALA A 4 -23.28 -3.95 11.68
N ALA A 5 -22.86 -5.12 11.19
CA ALA A 5 -21.50 -5.61 11.40
C ALA A 5 -20.49 -4.53 10.98
N ALA A 6 -19.43 -4.35 11.76
CA ALA A 6 -18.39 -3.39 11.43
C ALA A 6 -17.83 -3.66 10.01
N PRO A 7 -17.59 -2.61 9.21
CA PRO A 7 -17.09 -2.78 7.85
C PRO A 7 -15.78 -3.57 7.82
N ARG A 8 -15.66 -4.50 6.89
CA ARG A 8 -14.48 -5.36 6.69
C ARG A 8 -13.46 -4.63 5.81
N LEU A 9 -12.46 -4.03 6.40
CA LEU A 9 -11.36 -3.39 5.69
C LEU A 9 -10.22 -4.38 5.45
N GLY A 10 -9.78 -4.54 4.19
CA GLY A 10 -8.58 -5.27 3.81
C GLY A 10 -7.37 -4.32 3.68
N CYS A 11 -6.16 -4.87 3.74
CA CYS A 11 -4.92 -4.15 3.44
C CYS A 11 -4.10 -4.95 2.42
N LEU A 12 -3.73 -4.32 1.30
CA LEU A 12 -2.85 -4.87 0.29
C LEU A 12 -1.53 -4.13 0.27
N ILE A 13 -0.44 -4.85 0.57
CA ILE A 13 0.92 -4.35 0.43
C ILE A 13 1.46 -4.81 -0.92
N MET A 14 1.70 -3.86 -1.81
CA MET A 14 2.21 -4.11 -3.16
C MET A 14 3.73 -4.15 -3.15
N ALA A 15 4.29 -5.36 -3.28
CA ALA A 15 5.71 -5.64 -3.17
C ALA A 15 6.25 -6.46 -4.36
N ALA A 16 5.68 -6.26 -5.57
CA ALA A 16 6.05 -7.01 -6.78
C ALA A 16 6.81 -6.17 -7.83
N GLY A 17 7.12 -4.90 -7.54
CA GLY A 17 7.81 -4.00 -8.46
C GLY A 17 9.23 -4.46 -8.80
N ASN A 18 9.64 -4.24 -10.07
CA ASN A 18 11.01 -4.45 -10.51
C ASN A 18 11.88 -3.25 -10.09
N ALA A 19 12.84 -3.46 -9.19
CA ALA A 19 13.74 -2.41 -8.70
C ALA A 19 14.89 -2.10 -9.67
N SER A 20 14.62 -1.96 -10.96
CA SER A 20 15.64 -1.78 -12.00
C SER A 20 16.56 -0.55 -11.79
N ARG A 21 16.03 0.51 -11.19
CA ARG A 21 16.77 1.75 -10.91
C ARG A 21 17.60 1.70 -9.62
N PHE A 22 17.31 0.75 -8.73
CA PHE A 22 18.01 0.61 -7.44
C PHE A 22 19.29 -0.23 -7.57
N GLY A 23 19.43 -1.03 -8.66
CA GLY A 23 20.58 -1.90 -8.92
C GLY A 23 20.55 -3.22 -8.15
N GLU A 24 19.68 -3.35 -7.16
CA GLU A 24 19.35 -4.54 -6.39
C GLU A 24 17.87 -4.50 -6.00
N ASN A 25 17.34 -5.54 -5.36
CA ASN A 25 15.94 -5.53 -4.94
C ASN A 25 15.72 -4.57 -3.77
N LYS A 26 15.15 -3.38 -4.05
CA LYS A 26 14.92 -2.32 -3.05
C LYS A 26 14.10 -2.76 -1.83
N LEU A 27 13.27 -3.79 -1.94
CA LEU A 27 12.49 -4.33 -0.82
C LEU A 27 13.37 -4.79 0.34
N PHE A 28 14.61 -5.24 0.01
CA PHE A 28 15.57 -5.74 0.99
C PHE A 28 16.67 -4.72 1.32
N ALA A 29 16.58 -3.50 0.78
CA ALA A 29 17.46 -2.41 1.18
C ALA A 29 17.23 -2.05 2.65
N ALA A 30 18.33 -1.85 3.40
CA ALA A 30 18.25 -1.60 4.83
C ALA A 30 18.19 -0.10 5.16
N TYR A 31 17.27 0.24 6.03
CA TYR A 31 17.16 1.56 6.66
C TYR A 31 16.80 1.36 8.14
N ARG A 32 17.57 1.99 9.05
CA ARG A 32 17.42 1.84 10.51
C ARG A 32 17.36 0.39 10.99
N GLY A 33 18.26 -0.46 10.43
CA GLY A 33 18.37 -1.86 10.80
C GLY A 33 17.23 -2.77 10.34
N LYS A 34 16.32 -2.27 9.50
CA LYS A 34 15.20 -3.03 8.92
C LYS A 34 15.17 -2.88 7.40
N THR A 35 14.66 -3.88 6.71
CA THR A 35 14.42 -3.77 5.27
C THR A 35 13.21 -2.89 4.97
N PHE A 36 13.14 -2.33 3.77
CA PHE A 36 11.95 -1.54 3.36
C PHE A 36 10.66 -2.33 3.50
N LEU A 37 10.68 -3.61 3.14
CA LEU A 37 9.53 -4.48 3.31
C LEU A 37 9.15 -4.62 4.79
N GLU A 38 10.12 -4.84 5.70
CA GLU A 38 9.84 -4.89 7.15
C GLU A 38 9.22 -3.60 7.65
N LEU A 39 9.72 -2.45 7.20
CA LEU A 39 9.15 -1.15 7.57
C LEU A 39 7.70 -1.00 7.08
N ALA A 40 7.43 -1.42 5.83
CA ALA A 40 6.05 -1.43 5.31
C ALA A 40 5.13 -2.37 6.09
N LEU A 41 5.61 -3.58 6.48
CA LEU A 41 4.84 -4.51 7.31
C LEU A 41 4.54 -3.92 8.69
N LEU A 42 5.51 -3.24 9.30
CA LEU A 42 5.38 -2.59 10.62
C LEU A 42 4.48 -1.34 10.58
N ALA A 43 4.34 -0.69 9.43
CA ALA A 43 3.43 0.44 9.25
C ALA A 43 1.95 0.02 9.28
N VAL A 44 1.64 -1.28 9.14
CA VAL A 44 0.26 -1.79 9.17
C VAL A 44 -0.16 -2.09 10.60
N PRO A 45 -1.15 -1.39 11.17
CA PRO A 45 -1.81 -1.78 12.43
C PRO A 45 -2.80 -2.94 12.17
N PRO A 46 -2.42 -4.20 12.43
CA PRO A 46 -3.18 -5.36 11.95
C PRO A 46 -4.59 -5.44 12.55
N GLN A 47 -4.81 -4.85 13.71
CA GLN A 47 -6.12 -4.85 14.38
C GLN A 47 -7.20 -4.03 13.64
N LEU A 48 -6.82 -3.18 12.70
CA LEU A 48 -7.75 -2.39 11.89
C LEU A 48 -8.27 -3.16 10.67
N PHE A 49 -7.60 -4.24 10.29
CA PHE A 49 -7.86 -4.93 9.05
C PHE A 49 -8.39 -6.33 9.29
N ALA A 50 -9.47 -6.68 8.60
CA ALA A 50 -10.00 -8.03 8.58
C ALA A 50 -9.01 -9.02 7.92
N ARG A 51 -8.22 -8.52 6.96
CA ARG A 51 -7.19 -9.27 6.24
C ARG A 51 -6.04 -8.34 5.86
N VAL A 52 -4.82 -8.81 6.00
CA VAL A 52 -3.61 -8.13 5.50
C VAL A 52 -2.90 -9.07 4.54
N MET A 53 -2.61 -8.58 3.34
CA MET A 53 -2.04 -9.38 2.26
C MET A 53 -0.85 -8.69 1.62
N VAL A 54 0.20 -9.46 1.36
CA VAL A 54 1.36 -9.05 0.57
C VAL A 54 1.33 -9.76 -0.78
N VAL A 55 1.42 -9.00 -1.87
CA VAL A 55 1.60 -9.55 -3.20
C VAL A 55 3.01 -9.23 -3.68
N SER A 56 3.79 -10.28 -3.97
CA SER A 56 5.19 -10.18 -4.42
C SER A 56 5.54 -11.26 -5.43
N GLN A 57 6.52 -10.99 -6.29
CA GLN A 57 7.16 -12.01 -7.14
C GLN A 57 8.29 -12.75 -6.40
N TYR A 58 8.78 -12.21 -5.27
CA TYR A 58 9.96 -12.67 -4.56
C TYR A 58 9.59 -13.55 -3.38
N GLU A 59 10.05 -14.82 -3.40
CA GLU A 59 9.76 -15.77 -2.31
C GLU A 59 10.24 -15.30 -0.92
N PRO A 60 11.43 -14.66 -0.78
CA PRO A 60 11.82 -14.10 0.52
C PRO A 60 10.85 -13.05 1.07
N ALA A 61 10.23 -12.25 0.19
CA ALA A 61 9.22 -11.27 0.61
C ALA A 61 7.93 -11.94 1.11
N LEU A 62 7.50 -13.00 0.42
CA LEU A 62 6.33 -13.79 0.84
C LEU A 62 6.60 -14.54 2.15
N GLY A 63 7.82 -15.08 2.32
CA GLY A 63 8.25 -15.70 3.56
C GLY A 63 8.22 -14.72 4.75
N LEU A 64 8.74 -13.51 4.54
CA LEU A 64 8.73 -12.46 5.56
C LEU A 64 7.30 -12.04 5.92
N ALA A 65 6.41 -11.86 4.94
CA ALA A 65 5.01 -11.54 5.20
C ALA A 65 4.33 -12.57 6.11
N ARG A 66 4.55 -13.87 5.85
CA ARG A 66 4.00 -14.96 6.67
C ARG A 66 4.56 -14.95 8.10
N GLN A 67 5.84 -14.58 8.30
CA GLN A 67 6.44 -14.42 9.63
C GLN A 67 5.76 -13.32 10.45
N TYR A 68 5.26 -12.27 9.78
CA TYR A 68 4.47 -11.21 10.39
C TYR A 68 2.98 -11.58 10.57
N GLY A 69 2.59 -12.82 10.20
CA GLY A 69 1.21 -13.29 10.31
C GLY A 69 0.29 -12.80 9.19
N PHE A 70 0.85 -12.29 8.09
CA PHE A 70 0.09 -11.77 6.97
C PHE A 70 -0.06 -12.82 5.86
N GLU A 71 -1.15 -12.72 5.10
CA GLU A 71 -1.35 -13.52 3.91
C GLU A 71 -0.37 -13.10 2.80
N ALA A 72 0.00 -14.05 1.94
CA ALA A 72 0.98 -13.80 0.89
C ALA A 72 0.57 -14.48 -0.41
N ILE A 73 0.56 -13.72 -1.51
CA ILE A 73 0.28 -14.21 -2.86
C ILE A 73 1.48 -13.96 -3.76
N ARG A 74 1.87 -15.00 -4.51
CA ARG A 74 2.90 -14.89 -5.52
C ARG A 74 2.34 -14.26 -6.80
N ASN A 75 2.95 -13.16 -7.26
CA ASN A 75 2.73 -12.65 -8.60
C ASN A 75 3.72 -13.37 -9.55
N CYS A 76 3.19 -14.27 -10.39
CA CYS A 76 3.97 -15.01 -11.37
C CYS A 76 4.12 -14.28 -12.71
N GLU A 77 3.47 -13.11 -12.86
CA GLU A 77 3.41 -12.33 -14.10
C GLU A 77 3.71 -10.84 -13.80
N PRO A 78 4.85 -10.51 -13.17
CA PRO A 78 5.17 -9.13 -12.77
C PRO A 78 5.39 -8.20 -13.97
N GLU A 79 5.71 -8.75 -15.14
CA GLU A 79 5.85 -8.04 -16.42
C GLU A 79 4.52 -7.42 -16.90
N LEU A 80 3.38 -7.91 -16.42
CA LEU A 80 2.07 -7.30 -16.70
C LEU A 80 1.85 -5.98 -15.93
N GLY A 81 2.85 -5.54 -15.16
CA GLY A 81 2.86 -4.25 -14.47
C GLY A 81 2.11 -4.24 -13.13
N VAL A 82 1.99 -3.05 -12.55
CA VAL A 82 1.38 -2.86 -11.22
C VAL A 82 -0.08 -3.30 -11.18
N SER A 83 -0.81 -3.23 -12.29
CA SER A 83 -2.20 -3.67 -12.39
C SER A 83 -2.37 -5.14 -12.04
N ARG A 84 -1.41 -6.00 -12.38
CA ARG A 84 -1.44 -7.43 -12.03
C ARG A 84 -1.39 -7.63 -10.51
N THR A 85 -0.54 -6.88 -9.82
CA THR A 85 -0.43 -6.90 -8.36
C THR A 85 -1.74 -6.47 -7.69
N ILE A 86 -2.33 -5.38 -8.19
CA ILE A 86 -3.64 -4.87 -7.74
C ILE A 86 -4.72 -5.94 -7.97
N ALA A 87 -4.78 -6.52 -9.15
CA ALA A 87 -5.80 -7.52 -9.49
C ALA A 87 -5.71 -8.76 -8.60
N LEU A 88 -4.52 -9.30 -8.36
CA LEU A 88 -4.33 -10.46 -7.48
C LEU A 88 -4.80 -10.18 -6.05
N GLY A 89 -4.40 -9.04 -5.46
CA GLY A 89 -4.81 -8.68 -4.11
C GLY A 89 -6.31 -8.38 -4.00
N THR A 90 -6.87 -7.63 -4.96
CA THR A 90 -8.29 -7.30 -5.00
C THR A 90 -9.14 -8.56 -5.12
N GLN A 91 -8.78 -9.47 -6.05
CA GLN A 91 -9.51 -10.73 -6.28
C GLN A 91 -9.53 -11.62 -5.03
N ALA A 92 -8.45 -11.64 -4.27
CA ALA A 92 -8.36 -12.44 -3.05
C ALA A 92 -9.15 -11.85 -1.87
N MET A 93 -9.50 -10.55 -1.92
CA MET A 93 -10.19 -9.83 -0.86
C MET A 93 -11.58 -9.29 -1.28
N LEU A 94 -12.27 -9.96 -2.21
CA LEU A 94 -13.63 -9.58 -2.65
C LEU A 94 -14.67 -9.62 -1.53
N ASP A 95 -14.38 -10.30 -0.43
CA ASP A 95 -15.19 -10.37 0.78
C ASP A 95 -15.03 -9.14 1.70
N CYS A 96 -14.07 -8.25 1.42
CA CYS A 96 -13.93 -6.97 2.11
C CYS A 96 -14.86 -5.91 1.53
N ASP A 97 -15.24 -4.93 2.37
CA ASP A 97 -16.05 -3.77 1.96
C ASP A 97 -15.18 -2.67 1.34
N ALA A 98 -13.90 -2.64 1.69
CA ALA A 98 -12.88 -1.80 1.07
C ALA A 98 -11.50 -2.44 1.24
N ILE A 99 -10.53 -1.97 0.45
CA ILE A 99 -9.12 -2.36 0.57
C ILE A 99 -8.27 -1.10 0.61
N LEU A 100 -7.35 -1.04 1.58
CA LEU A 100 -6.25 -0.10 1.61
C LEU A 100 -5.11 -0.66 0.76
N TYR A 101 -4.66 0.11 -0.23
CA TYR A 101 -3.52 -0.21 -1.09
C TYR A 101 -2.33 0.63 -0.66
N MET A 102 -1.23 -0.02 -0.33
CA MET A 102 0.03 0.63 0.02
C MET A 102 1.19 0.00 -0.72
N VAL A 103 2.27 0.75 -0.85
CA VAL A 103 3.51 0.33 -1.49
C VAL A 103 4.57 -0.01 -0.45
N ALA A 104 5.57 -0.81 -0.82
CA ALA A 104 6.62 -1.24 0.10
C ALA A 104 7.91 -0.41 -0.01
N ASP A 105 7.88 0.73 -0.68
CA ASP A 105 9.02 1.61 -0.92
C ASP A 105 8.92 3.00 -0.26
N GLN A 106 7.97 3.14 0.68
CA GLN A 106 7.81 4.30 1.57
C GLN A 106 8.32 3.95 2.99
N PRO A 107 9.64 3.98 3.24
CA PRO A 107 10.22 3.48 4.48
C PRO A 107 9.91 4.33 5.71
N LEU A 108 9.36 5.52 5.53
CA LEU A 108 9.01 6.43 6.62
C LEU A 108 7.53 6.42 6.98
N LEU A 109 6.68 5.71 6.23
CA LEU A 109 5.25 5.61 6.52
C LEU A 109 5.03 5.04 7.92
N GLN A 110 4.17 5.70 8.70
CA GLN A 110 3.90 5.34 10.10
C GLN A 110 2.51 4.73 10.29
N PRO A 111 2.33 3.86 11.30
CA PRO A 111 1.03 3.28 11.64
C PRO A 111 -0.07 4.34 11.88
N ASN A 112 0.28 5.48 12.50
CA ASN A 112 -0.69 6.54 12.77
C ASN A 112 -1.28 7.14 11.48
N SER A 113 -0.48 7.29 10.43
CA SER A 113 -0.96 7.78 9.13
C SER A 113 -1.85 6.76 8.44
N VAL A 114 -1.52 5.47 8.54
CA VAL A 114 -2.40 4.38 8.07
C VAL A 114 -3.72 4.38 8.83
N CYS A 115 -3.69 4.53 10.16
CA CYS A 115 -4.89 4.69 10.99
C CYS A 115 -5.74 5.88 10.53
N ALA A 116 -5.13 7.05 10.33
CA ALA A 116 -5.85 8.26 9.93
C ALA A 116 -6.60 8.09 8.59
N VAL A 117 -5.98 7.40 7.61
CA VAL A 117 -6.64 7.11 6.32
C VAL A 117 -7.79 6.11 6.52
N ALA A 118 -7.61 5.07 7.34
CA ALA A 118 -8.66 4.11 7.67
C ALA A 118 -9.84 4.76 8.40
N GLU A 119 -9.58 5.58 9.42
CA GLU A 119 -10.59 6.32 10.17
C GLU A 119 -11.36 7.29 9.29
N ARG A 120 -10.69 7.96 8.34
CA ARG A 120 -11.36 8.85 7.40
C ARG A 120 -12.35 8.09 6.52
N TRP A 121 -11.95 6.92 6.03
CA TRP A 121 -12.83 6.06 5.25
C TRP A 121 -14.01 5.54 6.08
N LEU A 122 -13.79 5.12 7.34
CA LEU A 122 -14.88 4.63 8.21
C LEU A 122 -15.99 5.68 8.43
N ARG A 123 -15.67 6.98 8.34
CA ARG A 123 -16.66 8.07 8.46
C ARG A 123 -17.49 8.27 7.19
N GLU A 124 -16.92 7.95 6.01
CA GLU A 124 -17.56 8.08 4.70
C GLU A 124 -17.20 6.85 3.83
N PRO A 125 -17.79 5.67 4.12
CA PRO A 125 -17.35 4.39 3.54
C PRO A 125 -17.56 4.26 2.02
N ASP A 126 -18.35 5.15 1.42
CA ASP A 126 -18.55 5.18 -0.04
C ASP A 126 -17.50 6.01 -0.78
N THR A 127 -16.54 6.62 -0.09
CA THR A 127 -15.53 7.50 -0.69
C THR A 127 -14.18 6.82 -0.83
N ILE A 128 -13.41 7.22 -1.82
CA ILE A 128 -11.99 6.87 -1.93
C ILE A 128 -11.23 7.77 -0.95
N CYS A 129 -10.39 7.19 -0.09
CA CYS A 129 -9.56 7.97 0.83
C CYS A 129 -8.09 7.80 0.47
N GLY A 130 -7.35 8.89 0.34
CA GLY A 130 -5.92 8.85 0.00
C GLY A 130 -5.10 9.73 0.93
N ALA A 131 -3.92 9.23 1.32
CA ALA A 131 -2.91 10.04 1.98
C ALA A 131 -2.45 11.17 1.06
N ALA A 132 -2.21 12.36 1.62
CA ALA A 132 -1.80 13.53 0.87
C ALA A 132 -0.96 14.48 1.73
N HIS A 133 -0.23 15.39 1.06
CA HIS A 133 0.37 16.55 1.67
C HIS A 133 0.18 17.77 0.77
N ASN A 134 -0.34 18.86 1.32
CA ASN A 134 -0.64 20.10 0.58
C ASN A 134 -1.46 19.85 -0.70
N GLY A 135 -2.43 18.94 -0.64
CA GLY A 135 -3.28 18.57 -1.77
C GLY A 135 -2.63 17.62 -2.79
N VAL A 136 -1.35 17.30 -2.64
CA VAL A 136 -0.65 16.32 -3.48
C VAL A 136 -0.84 14.93 -2.89
N ARG A 137 -1.56 14.08 -3.64
CA ARG A 137 -1.89 12.72 -3.22
C ARG A 137 -0.73 11.76 -3.39
N GLY A 138 -0.59 10.85 -2.40
CA GLY A 138 0.33 9.70 -2.42
C GLY A 138 -0.36 8.39 -2.04
N ASN A 139 0.41 7.46 -1.52
CA ASN A 139 -0.05 6.23 -0.88
C ASN A 139 0.08 6.38 0.65
N PRO A 140 -0.73 5.62 1.44
CA PRO A 140 -1.73 4.64 1.02
C PRO A 140 -3.04 5.27 0.53
N CYS A 141 -3.82 4.45 -0.23
CA CYS A 141 -5.17 4.83 -0.66
C CYS A 141 -6.17 3.69 -0.36
N ILE A 142 -7.37 4.02 0.12
CA ILE A 142 -8.47 3.08 0.30
C ILE A 142 -9.46 3.22 -0.86
N PHE A 143 -9.84 2.07 -1.42
CA PHE A 143 -10.92 1.98 -2.40
C PHE A 143 -12.06 1.12 -1.85
N PRO A 144 -13.28 1.66 -1.78
CA PRO A 144 -14.49 0.89 -1.50
C PRO A 144 -14.74 -0.20 -2.54
N LYS A 145 -15.47 -1.23 -2.15
CA LYS A 145 -15.84 -2.38 -2.99
C LYS A 145 -16.49 -2.00 -4.32
N ALA A 146 -17.22 -0.89 -4.36
CA ALA A 146 -17.82 -0.36 -5.58
C ALA A 146 -16.80 -0.09 -6.70
N PHE A 147 -15.53 0.17 -6.37
CA PHE A 147 -14.47 0.42 -7.33
C PHE A 147 -13.63 -0.82 -7.69
N PHE A 148 -13.87 -1.97 -7.06
CA PHE A 148 -13.13 -3.20 -7.35
C PHE A 148 -13.24 -3.62 -8.82
N PRO A 149 -14.40 -3.53 -9.51
CA PRO A 149 -14.47 -3.85 -10.93
C PRO A 149 -13.53 -3.00 -11.79
N GLU A 150 -13.38 -1.69 -11.49
CA GLU A 150 -12.48 -0.83 -12.23
C GLU A 150 -11.00 -1.13 -11.91
N LEU A 151 -10.68 -1.47 -10.66
CA LEU A 151 -9.34 -1.88 -10.27
C LEU A 151 -8.94 -3.21 -10.92
N LEU A 152 -9.86 -4.16 -11.02
CA LEU A 152 -9.66 -5.45 -11.70
C LEU A 152 -9.52 -5.31 -13.22
N ALA A 153 -10.09 -4.25 -13.80
CA ALA A 153 -10.00 -3.94 -15.23
C ALA A 153 -8.74 -3.14 -15.62
N LEU A 154 -7.89 -2.77 -14.66
CA LEU A 154 -6.62 -2.10 -14.95
C LEU A 154 -5.68 -3.05 -15.71
N THR A 155 -4.86 -2.47 -16.61
CA THR A 155 -3.88 -3.20 -17.40
C THR A 155 -2.53 -2.48 -17.44
N GLY A 156 -1.46 -3.24 -17.62
CA GLY A 156 -0.10 -2.70 -17.73
C GLY A 156 0.36 -2.00 -16.44
N ASP A 157 1.23 -1.03 -16.59
CA ASP A 157 1.80 -0.27 -15.46
C ASP A 157 0.86 0.87 -15.01
N THR A 158 -0.42 0.53 -14.84
CA THR A 158 -1.48 1.45 -14.43
C THR A 158 -1.99 1.10 -13.04
N GLY A 159 -1.85 2.05 -12.12
CA GLY A 159 -2.32 1.93 -10.73
C GLY A 159 -3.69 2.57 -10.46
N GLY A 160 -4.10 2.56 -9.19
CA GLY A 160 -5.37 3.14 -8.72
C GLY A 160 -5.58 4.62 -9.04
N SER A 161 -4.51 5.36 -9.33
CA SER A 161 -4.59 6.77 -9.76
C SER A 161 -5.48 6.97 -10.99
N ARG A 162 -5.60 5.96 -11.87
CA ARG A 162 -6.49 6.03 -13.04
C ARG A 162 -7.97 5.98 -12.63
N VAL A 163 -8.30 5.17 -11.64
CA VAL A 163 -9.66 5.09 -11.08
C VAL A 163 -9.98 6.41 -10.37
N ILE A 164 -9.07 6.92 -9.54
CA ILE A 164 -9.27 8.20 -8.83
C ILE A 164 -9.57 9.35 -9.78
N ARG A 165 -8.84 9.49 -10.90
CA ARG A 165 -9.08 10.55 -11.90
C ARG A 165 -10.48 10.53 -12.53
N ARG A 166 -11.18 9.39 -12.50
CA ARG A 166 -12.56 9.28 -13.00
C ARG A 166 -13.60 9.61 -11.93
N HIS A 167 -13.18 9.62 -10.65
CA HIS A 167 -14.04 9.73 -9.49
C HIS A 167 -13.48 10.74 -8.47
N GLU A 168 -12.96 11.88 -8.96
CA GLU A 168 -12.37 12.91 -8.10
C GLU A 168 -13.39 13.50 -7.11
N ASP A 169 -14.67 13.56 -7.47
CA ASP A 169 -15.77 13.93 -6.61
C ASP A 169 -15.93 13.01 -5.38
N ARG A 170 -15.51 11.75 -5.52
CA ARG A 170 -15.55 10.74 -4.45
C ARG A 170 -14.23 10.68 -3.65
N LEU A 171 -13.23 11.46 -3.98
CA LEU A 171 -11.94 11.46 -3.30
C LEU A 171 -11.98 12.31 -2.02
N ARG A 172 -11.41 11.76 -0.95
CA ARG A 172 -11.13 12.46 0.32
C ARG A 172 -9.65 12.35 0.62
N LEU A 173 -9.01 13.48 0.81
CA LEU A 173 -7.58 13.54 1.15
C LEU A 173 -7.41 13.56 2.67
N VAL A 174 -6.38 12.87 3.14
CA VAL A 174 -5.95 12.83 4.53
C VAL A 174 -4.54 13.37 4.60
N GLU A 175 -4.39 14.52 5.22
CA GLU A 175 -3.07 15.15 5.40
C GLU A 175 -2.21 14.32 6.33
N ILE A 176 -1.01 13.95 5.86
CA ILE A 176 0.02 13.25 6.62
C ILE A 176 1.37 13.97 6.45
N PRO A 177 2.38 13.67 7.29
CA PRO A 177 3.73 14.22 7.14
C PRO A 177 4.29 13.97 5.74
N PRO A 178 4.93 14.97 5.09
CA PRO A 178 5.41 14.85 3.72
C PRO A 178 6.49 13.77 3.56
N GLU A 179 7.31 13.56 4.59
CA GLU A 179 8.36 12.54 4.60
C GLU A 179 7.79 11.12 4.49
N GLU A 180 6.56 10.89 4.97
CA GLU A 180 5.89 9.59 4.90
C GLU A 180 5.38 9.25 3.50
N LEU A 181 5.24 10.25 2.62
CA LEU A 181 4.87 10.09 1.20
C LEU A 181 6.08 9.88 0.28
N TYR A 182 7.28 9.84 0.84
CA TYR A 182 8.50 9.76 0.06
C TYR A 182 8.78 8.35 -0.45
N ASP A 183 8.74 8.17 -1.78
CA ASP A 183 9.12 6.92 -2.44
C ASP A 183 10.65 6.86 -2.59
N CYS A 184 11.28 5.89 -1.95
CA CYS A 184 12.71 5.69 -2.04
C CYS A 184 13.10 4.83 -3.24
N ASP A 185 13.22 5.44 -4.42
CA ASP A 185 13.38 4.74 -5.70
C ASP A 185 14.83 4.48 -6.13
N THR A 186 15.81 5.10 -5.46
CA THR A 186 17.23 5.00 -5.83
C THR A 186 18.13 4.85 -4.61
N LYS A 187 19.34 4.27 -4.81
CA LYS A 187 20.37 4.23 -3.74
C LYS A 187 20.73 5.62 -3.25
N ARG A 188 20.85 6.60 -4.15
CA ARG A 188 21.12 8.00 -3.77
C ARG A 188 20.04 8.59 -2.87
N ALA A 189 18.77 8.23 -3.12
CA ALA A 189 17.66 8.64 -2.28
C ALA A 189 17.76 8.02 -0.88
N LEU A 190 18.14 6.74 -0.79
CA LEU A 190 18.38 6.06 0.47
C LEU A 190 19.56 6.67 1.24
N ASP A 191 20.68 6.95 0.56
CA ASP A 191 21.87 7.56 1.19
C ASP A 191 21.53 8.97 1.73
N ALA A 192 20.76 9.75 0.98
CA ALA A 192 20.29 11.06 1.44
C ALA A 192 19.38 10.92 2.69
N LEU A 193 18.49 9.94 2.70
CA LEU A 193 17.61 9.66 3.83
C LEU A 193 18.41 9.25 5.07
N LYS A 194 19.42 8.37 4.93
CA LYS A 194 20.32 7.96 6.02
C LYS A 194 21.07 9.17 6.59
N THR A 195 21.63 10.01 5.72
CA THR A 195 22.36 11.22 6.13
C THR A 195 21.48 12.18 6.93
N GLN A 196 20.24 12.41 6.50
CA GLN A 196 19.28 13.30 7.19
C GLN A 196 18.91 12.78 8.58
N THR A 197 18.91 11.47 8.79
CA THR A 197 18.52 10.83 10.04
C THR A 197 19.70 10.43 10.93
N GLY A 198 20.94 10.77 10.54
CA GLY A 198 22.15 10.47 11.32
C GLY A 198 22.49 8.97 11.38
N GLU A 199 22.01 8.19 10.43
CA GLU A 199 22.35 6.76 10.32
C GLU A 199 23.71 6.60 9.64
N PRO A 200 24.64 5.80 10.20
CA PRO A 200 25.97 5.59 9.65
C PRO A 200 25.96 4.80 8.32
#